data_572d2bb4fa7489cb267d821b31f8edd6
#
_entry.id   572d2bb4fa7489cb267d821b31f8edd6
#
_cell.length_a   1.000
_cell.length_b   1.000
_cell.length_c   1.000
_cell.angle_alpha   90.00
_cell.angle_beta   90.00
_cell.angle_gamma   90.00
#
_symmetry.space_group_name_H-M   'P 1'
#
loop_
_entity.id
_entity.type
_entity.pdbx_description
1 polymer ?
#
loop_
_entity_poly.entity_id
_entity_poly.type
_entity_poly.pdbx_seq_one_letter_code
_entity_poly.pdbx_strand_id
1 'polypeptide(L)'
;MQKTEISTILDNFMEESIKLTPIGATLLGVPGFDDQIDDFSMEGHKKREELTRKTLASLQSATPAHDYDRIARDVAQERLSSELRLSESHEARILFNLISSPVTSIRQVFEMMSKSEDSRNNVTKRMSAIGQALDGWKSTLEYVMSLGKTNSKRQVLATAKQLETFSQGAFTTVARKFDPSGNDASLLEAAKSAEAACASFGTWLRDTYAPQSTPTDGVGEERYKMWARHFTGADLDLRNTYEWGIQELDRINERMWKAAGKLYPDAKSLREVADRLERDPRYTVEGETELLKRLSEFIEKAVERLDGKEFDIDPRIKKCEARL
;
A
#
# COMPACT_ATOMS: atom_id res chain seq x y z
N MET A 1 -13.98 -8.59 27.40
CA MET A 1 -15.32 -8.39 26.84
C MET A 1 -15.78 -9.71 26.22
N GLN A 2 -17.04 -10.08 26.39
CA GLN A 2 -17.59 -11.26 25.73
C GLN A 2 -17.62 -11.00 24.21
N LYS A 3 -17.22 -11.97 23.39
CA LYS A 3 -17.28 -11.85 21.92
C LYS A 3 -18.74 -11.70 21.48
N THR A 4 -19.03 -10.70 20.69
CA THR A 4 -20.36 -10.48 20.10
C THR A 4 -20.48 -11.21 18.75
N GLU A 5 -21.70 -11.31 18.21
CA GLU A 5 -21.92 -11.87 16.88
C GLU A 5 -21.13 -11.08 15.82
N ILE A 6 -21.19 -9.74 15.86
CA ILE A 6 -20.46 -8.88 14.91
C ILE A 6 -18.95 -9.10 15.02
N SER A 7 -18.39 -9.07 16.24
CA SER A 7 -16.95 -9.31 16.41
C SER A 7 -16.53 -10.70 15.92
N THR A 8 -17.35 -11.72 16.10
CA THR A 8 -17.09 -13.08 15.62
C THR A 8 -17.09 -13.15 14.09
N ILE A 9 -18.03 -12.48 13.42
CA ILE A 9 -18.07 -12.40 11.94
C ILE A 9 -16.80 -11.72 11.42
N LEU A 10 -16.38 -10.61 12.04
CA LEU A 10 -15.20 -9.86 11.60
C LEU A 10 -13.91 -10.61 11.89
N ASP A 11 -13.78 -11.27 13.02
CA ASP A 11 -12.63 -12.15 13.34
C ASP A 11 -12.51 -13.27 12.29
N ASN A 12 -13.60 -13.94 11.97
CA ASN A 12 -13.62 -15.00 10.95
C ASN A 12 -13.26 -14.46 9.56
N PHE A 13 -13.73 -13.26 9.21
CA PHE A 13 -13.33 -12.60 7.96
C PHE A 13 -11.83 -12.35 7.93
N MET A 14 -11.24 -11.83 9.00
CA MET A 14 -9.79 -11.60 9.09
C MET A 14 -9.00 -12.89 8.97
N GLU A 15 -9.40 -13.95 9.69
CA GLU A 15 -8.73 -15.25 9.64
C GLU A 15 -8.76 -15.87 8.24
N GLU A 16 -9.88 -15.80 7.52
CA GLU A 16 -10.00 -16.33 6.16
C GLU A 16 -9.32 -15.42 5.13
N SER A 17 -9.40 -14.10 5.31
CA SER A 17 -8.74 -13.12 4.42
C SER A 17 -7.21 -13.28 4.43
N ILE A 18 -6.61 -13.49 5.59
CA ILE A 18 -5.17 -13.72 5.76
C ILE A 18 -4.70 -14.94 4.95
N LYS A 19 -5.49 -16.02 4.90
CA LYS A 19 -5.18 -17.22 4.10
C LYS A 19 -5.17 -16.93 2.59
N LEU A 20 -5.95 -15.95 2.15
CA LEU A 20 -6.05 -15.53 0.75
C LEU A 20 -5.08 -14.40 0.37
N THR A 21 -4.43 -13.79 1.37
CA THR A 21 -3.50 -12.67 1.20
C THR A 21 -2.23 -12.88 2.06
N PRO A 22 -1.39 -13.88 1.75
CA PRO A 22 -0.17 -14.19 2.51
C PRO A 22 0.82 -13.01 2.60
N ILE A 23 0.90 -12.18 1.57
CA ILE A 23 1.69 -10.93 1.61
C ILE A 23 1.15 -10.00 2.70
N GLY A 24 -0.17 -9.82 2.74
CA GLY A 24 -0.85 -9.03 3.78
C GLY A 24 -0.62 -9.60 5.18
N ALA A 25 -0.65 -10.93 5.34
CA ALA A 25 -0.34 -11.60 6.61
C ALA A 25 1.04 -11.22 7.14
N THR A 26 2.08 -11.28 6.29
CA THR A 26 3.45 -10.88 6.67
C THR A 26 3.51 -9.40 7.06
N LEU A 27 2.84 -8.51 6.31
CA LEU A 27 2.81 -7.07 6.60
C LEU A 27 2.12 -6.76 7.94
N LEU A 28 1.12 -7.57 8.33
CA LEU A 28 0.43 -7.48 9.62
C LEU A 28 1.15 -8.19 10.76
N GLY A 29 2.25 -8.89 10.48
CA GLY A 29 3.00 -9.67 11.47
C GLY A 29 2.31 -10.96 11.90
N VAL A 30 1.40 -11.51 11.09
CA VAL A 30 0.72 -12.78 11.35
C VAL A 30 1.63 -13.94 10.92
N PRO A 31 2.05 -14.81 11.84
CA PRO A 31 2.98 -15.90 11.53
C PRO A 31 2.32 -17.02 10.70
N GLY A 32 3.15 -17.80 10.02
CA GLY A 32 2.72 -19.04 9.33
C GLY A 32 2.40 -18.87 7.84
N PHE A 33 2.61 -17.67 7.27
CA PHE A 33 2.33 -17.37 5.87
C PHE A 33 3.57 -16.88 5.09
N ASP A 34 4.73 -16.82 5.72
CA ASP A 34 5.93 -16.22 5.15
C ASP A 34 6.55 -17.01 3.98
N ASP A 35 6.14 -18.25 3.78
CA ASP A 35 6.54 -19.09 2.65
C ASP A 35 5.57 -19.05 1.46
N GLN A 36 4.49 -18.25 1.55
CA GLN A 36 3.41 -18.18 0.57
C GLN A 36 3.35 -16.81 -0.11
N ILE A 37 2.69 -16.74 -1.26
CA ILE A 37 2.47 -15.53 -2.03
C ILE A 37 1.00 -15.44 -2.42
N ASP A 38 0.49 -14.22 -2.67
CA ASP A 38 -0.88 -14.00 -3.09
C ASP A 38 -1.17 -14.61 -4.45
N ASP A 39 -2.36 -15.19 -4.60
CA ASP A 39 -2.89 -15.61 -5.90
C ASP A 39 -3.54 -14.41 -6.61
N PHE A 40 -2.84 -13.88 -7.62
CA PHE A 40 -3.31 -12.78 -8.46
C PHE A 40 -4.11 -13.23 -9.69
N SER A 41 -4.43 -14.52 -9.82
CA SER A 41 -5.28 -15.05 -10.88
C SER A 41 -6.74 -14.64 -10.68
N MET A 42 -7.55 -14.83 -11.72
CA MET A 42 -9.01 -14.66 -11.65
C MET A 42 -9.65 -15.55 -10.57
N GLU A 43 -9.12 -16.74 -10.36
CA GLU A 43 -9.60 -17.63 -9.29
C GLU A 43 -9.29 -17.08 -7.90
N GLY A 44 -8.07 -16.55 -7.68
CA GLY A 44 -7.71 -15.87 -6.45
C GLY A 44 -8.61 -14.65 -6.17
N HIS A 45 -8.89 -13.85 -7.19
CA HIS A 45 -9.85 -12.74 -7.07
C HIS A 45 -11.26 -13.22 -6.71
N LYS A 46 -11.74 -14.27 -7.36
CA LYS A 46 -13.06 -14.85 -7.10
C LYS A 46 -13.20 -15.34 -5.64
N LYS A 47 -12.19 -16.03 -5.11
CA LYS A 47 -12.19 -16.49 -3.70
C LYS A 47 -12.29 -15.32 -2.72
N ARG A 48 -11.55 -14.24 -2.94
CA ARG A 48 -11.65 -13.03 -2.10
C ARG A 48 -13.02 -12.37 -2.20
N GLU A 49 -13.60 -12.27 -3.41
CA GLU A 49 -14.95 -11.75 -3.62
C GLU A 49 -16.03 -12.61 -2.93
N GLU A 50 -15.93 -13.92 -3.02
CA GLU A 50 -16.87 -14.85 -2.34
C GLU A 50 -16.82 -14.70 -0.83
N LEU A 51 -15.61 -14.59 -0.25
CA LEU A 51 -15.43 -14.30 1.17
C LEU A 51 -16.11 -12.97 1.55
N THR A 52 -15.85 -11.92 0.76
CA THR A 52 -16.44 -10.60 0.98
C THR A 52 -17.96 -10.64 0.92
N ARG A 53 -18.57 -11.29 -0.10
CA ARG A 53 -20.02 -11.43 -0.23
C ARG A 53 -20.62 -12.20 0.95
N LYS A 54 -20.00 -13.32 1.34
CA LYS A 54 -20.43 -14.12 2.50
C LYS A 54 -20.42 -13.29 3.77
N THR A 55 -19.37 -12.53 4.00
CA THR A 55 -19.24 -11.68 5.19
C THR A 55 -20.28 -10.56 5.20
N LEU A 56 -20.49 -9.89 4.06
CA LEU A 56 -21.53 -8.86 3.92
C LEU A 56 -22.93 -9.42 4.23
N ALA A 57 -23.28 -10.60 3.71
CA ALA A 57 -24.55 -11.25 4.01
C ALA A 57 -24.71 -11.56 5.50
N SER A 58 -23.65 -12.06 6.15
CA SER A 58 -23.65 -12.32 7.60
C SER A 58 -23.82 -11.02 8.42
N LEU A 59 -23.09 -9.95 8.07
CA LEU A 59 -23.20 -8.64 8.73
C LEU A 59 -24.58 -8.00 8.55
N GLN A 60 -25.24 -8.24 7.42
CA GLN A 60 -26.57 -7.72 7.14
C GLN A 60 -27.65 -8.37 8.02
N SER A 61 -27.52 -9.65 8.34
CA SER A 61 -28.45 -10.40 9.17
C SER A 61 -28.16 -10.30 10.67
N ALA A 62 -26.94 -9.91 11.05
CA ALA A 62 -26.51 -9.87 12.44
C ALA A 62 -27.06 -8.64 13.20
N THR A 63 -27.41 -8.84 14.47
CA THR A 63 -27.90 -7.77 15.34
C THR A 63 -26.78 -7.25 16.22
N PRO A 64 -26.46 -5.93 16.17
CA PRO A 64 -25.47 -5.33 17.06
C PRO A 64 -25.89 -5.42 18.54
N ALA A 65 -24.96 -5.83 19.40
CA ALA A 65 -25.21 -5.93 20.84
C ALA A 65 -25.08 -4.57 21.57
N HIS A 66 -24.29 -3.64 20.99
CA HIS A 66 -24.03 -2.31 21.55
C HIS A 66 -23.55 -1.35 20.45
N ASP A 67 -23.34 -0.08 20.79
CA ASP A 67 -22.94 0.96 19.82
C ASP A 67 -21.62 0.67 19.10
N TYR A 68 -20.63 0.08 19.76
CA TYR A 68 -19.39 -0.34 19.11
C TYR A 68 -19.62 -1.37 18.03
N ASP A 69 -20.48 -2.37 18.29
CA ASP A 69 -20.87 -3.36 17.28
C ASP A 69 -21.56 -2.72 16.08
N ARG A 70 -22.47 -1.76 16.35
CA ARG A 70 -23.14 -1.03 15.28
C ARG A 70 -22.14 -0.29 14.40
N ILE A 71 -21.22 0.46 15.01
CA ILE A 71 -20.16 1.18 14.28
C ILE A 71 -19.27 0.20 13.51
N ALA A 72 -18.82 -0.87 14.13
CA ALA A 72 -17.97 -1.87 13.50
C ALA A 72 -18.66 -2.53 12.30
N ARG A 73 -19.94 -2.90 12.43
CA ARG A 73 -20.75 -3.42 11.34
C ARG A 73 -20.87 -2.42 10.20
N ASP A 74 -21.24 -1.18 10.50
CA ASP A 74 -21.51 -0.15 9.49
C ASP A 74 -20.22 0.21 8.72
N VAL A 75 -19.09 0.31 9.41
CA VAL A 75 -17.77 0.52 8.80
C VAL A 75 -17.37 -0.67 7.93
N ALA A 76 -17.53 -1.91 8.43
CA ALA A 76 -17.19 -3.09 7.67
C ALA A 76 -18.07 -3.25 6.42
N GLN A 77 -19.37 -3.01 6.53
CA GLN A 77 -20.29 -3.04 5.39
C GLN A 77 -19.91 -2.01 4.33
N GLU A 78 -19.57 -0.78 4.74
CA GLU A 78 -19.11 0.25 3.82
C GLU A 78 -17.81 -0.17 3.09
N ARG A 79 -16.80 -0.59 3.84
CA ARG A 79 -15.49 -0.96 3.28
C ARG A 79 -15.58 -2.16 2.35
N LEU A 80 -16.21 -3.23 2.79
CA LEU A 80 -16.35 -4.46 2.02
C LEU A 80 -17.24 -4.27 0.78
N SER A 81 -18.31 -3.48 0.88
CA SER A 81 -19.15 -3.15 -0.28
C SER A 81 -18.43 -2.32 -1.31
N SER A 82 -17.61 -1.36 -0.87
CA SER A 82 -16.81 -0.53 -1.75
C SER A 82 -15.71 -1.34 -2.47
N GLU A 83 -15.02 -2.22 -1.75
CA GLU A 83 -14.02 -3.13 -2.30
C GLU A 83 -14.63 -4.09 -3.33
N LEU A 84 -15.78 -4.68 -3.00
CA LEU A 84 -16.49 -5.58 -3.90
C LEU A 84 -16.89 -4.88 -5.20
N ARG A 85 -17.40 -3.64 -5.14
CA ARG A 85 -17.72 -2.83 -6.33
C ARG A 85 -16.50 -2.60 -7.23
N LEU A 86 -15.35 -2.26 -6.66
CA LEU A 86 -14.10 -2.09 -7.40
C LEU A 86 -13.65 -3.42 -8.05
N SER A 87 -13.84 -4.53 -7.36
CA SER A 87 -13.49 -5.85 -7.91
C SER A 87 -14.44 -6.27 -9.03
N GLU A 88 -15.75 -6.15 -8.84
CA GLU A 88 -16.78 -6.48 -9.84
C GLU A 88 -16.69 -5.62 -11.10
N SER A 89 -16.32 -4.34 -10.94
CA SER A 89 -16.06 -3.44 -12.07
C SER A 89 -14.71 -3.70 -12.75
N HIS A 90 -13.90 -4.62 -12.24
CA HIS A 90 -12.52 -4.91 -12.63
C HIS A 90 -11.51 -3.78 -12.36
N GLU A 91 -11.91 -2.69 -11.71
CA GLU A 91 -11.02 -1.57 -11.39
C GLU A 91 -9.82 -1.99 -10.52
N ALA A 92 -10.08 -2.77 -9.46
CA ALA A 92 -9.03 -3.29 -8.59
C ALA A 92 -7.99 -4.19 -9.31
N ARG A 93 -8.36 -4.76 -10.48
CA ARG A 93 -7.50 -5.68 -11.24
C ARG A 93 -6.60 -4.98 -12.23
N ILE A 94 -7.05 -3.83 -12.77
CA ILE A 94 -6.34 -3.09 -13.82
C ILE A 94 -5.62 -1.84 -13.33
N LEU A 95 -5.97 -1.34 -12.14
CA LEU A 95 -5.30 -0.16 -11.62
C LEU A 95 -4.02 -0.57 -10.88
N PHE A 96 -2.89 -0.30 -11.50
CA PHE A 96 -1.57 -0.50 -10.93
C PHE A 96 -0.64 0.64 -11.35
N ASN A 97 0.31 0.94 -10.49
CA ASN A 97 1.32 1.98 -10.67
C ASN A 97 2.60 1.61 -9.91
N LEU A 98 3.61 2.48 -9.93
CA LEU A 98 4.91 2.23 -9.28
C LEU A 98 4.84 2.06 -7.76
N ILE A 99 3.80 2.59 -7.11
CA ILE A 99 3.65 2.57 -5.64
C ILE A 99 2.73 1.44 -5.22
N SER A 100 1.61 1.26 -5.93
CA SER A 100 0.58 0.27 -5.60
C SER A 100 0.38 -0.68 -6.78
N SER A 101 0.94 -1.86 -6.66
CA SER A 101 0.81 -2.93 -7.66
C SER A 101 1.23 -4.26 -7.05
N PRO A 102 0.80 -5.40 -7.63
CA PRO A 102 1.35 -6.71 -7.27
C PRO A 102 2.87 -6.77 -7.33
N VAL A 103 3.49 -6.12 -8.32
CA VAL A 103 4.97 -6.05 -8.46
C VAL A 103 5.62 -5.41 -7.25
N THR A 104 5.08 -4.30 -6.76
CA THR A 104 5.60 -3.61 -5.59
C THR A 104 5.44 -4.47 -4.34
N SER A 105 4.26 -5.06 -4.14
CA SER A 105 3.96 -5.91 -2.97
C SER A 105 4.85 -7.16 -2.95
N ILE A 106 5.01 -7.84 -4.09
CA ILE A 106 5.89 -9.01 -4.25
C ILE A 106 7.33 -8.70 -3.86
N ARG A 107 7.83 -7.50 -4.14
CA ARG A 107 9.22 -7.12 -3.80
C ARG A 107 9.35 -6.63 -2.36
N GLN A 108 8.42 -5.81 -1.89
CA GLN A 108 8.51 -5.16 -0.58
C GLN A 108 8.32 -6.13 0.58
N VAL A 109 7.54 -7.19 0.43
CA VAL A 109 7.25 -8.13 1.51
C VAL A 109 8.51 -8.72 2.14
N PHE A 110 9.58 -8.89 1.36
CA PHE A 110 10.85 -9.43 1.87
C PHE A 110 11.58 -8.48 2.83
N GLU A 111 11.30 -7.18 2.80
CA GLU A 111 11.88 -6.22 3.76
C GLU A 111 11.22 -6.35 5.15
N MET A 112 10.01 -6.89 5.21
CA MET A 112 9.25 -7.09 6.44
C MET A 112 9.50 -8.46 7.09
N MET A 113 10.13 -9.38 6.35
CA MET A 113 10.44 -10.72 6.88
C MET A 113 11.60 -10.68 7.87
N SER A 114 11.50 -11.47 8.93
CA SER A 114 12.59 -11.65 9.89
C SER A 114 13.84 -12.19 9.21
N LYS A 115 15.01 -11.71 9.60
CA LYS A 115 16.32 -12.15 9.08
C LYS A 115 16.93 -13.23 9.96
N SER A 116 16.19 -14.28 10.26
CA SER A 116 16.66 -15.46 10.99
C SER A 116 17.06 -16.58 10.03
N GLU A 117 17.79 -17.56 10.51
CA GLU A 117 18.16 -18.75 9.74
C GLU A 117 16.90 -19.55 9.33
N ASP A 118 15.91 -19.63 10.22
CA ASP A 118 14.61 -20.28 9.96
C ASP A 118 13.81 -19.58 8.84
N SER A 119 14.01 -18.27 8.64
CA SER A 119 13.33 -17.52 7.60
C SER A 119 13.85 -17.81 6.20
N ARG A 120 15.05 -18.37 6.06
CA ARG A 120 15.70 -18.61 4.76
C ARG A 120 14.88 -19.55 3.88
N ASN A 121 14.38 -20.64 4.44
CA ASN A 121 13.52 -21.59 3.72
C ASN A 121 12.21 -20.92 3.24
N ASN A 122 11.59 -20.07 4.07
CA ASN A 122 10.38 -19.34 3.70
C ASN A 122 10.64 -18.35 2.57
N VAL A 123 11.75 -17.61 2.63
CA VAL A 123 12.17 -16.69 1.56
C VAL A 123 12.39 -17.44 0.24
N THR A 124 13.08 -18.61 0.30
CA THR A 124 13.30 -19.45 -0.88
C THR A 124 12.00 -19.90 -1.51
N LYS A 125 11.07 -20.44 -0.72
CA LYS A 125 9.76 -20.86 -1.23
C LYS A 125 8.96 -19.71 -1.82
N ARG A 126 8.90 -18.57 -1.12
CA ARG A 126 8.18 -17.38 -1.58
C ARG A 126 8.77 -16.84 -2.88
N MET A 127 10.10 -16.75 -3.01
CA MET A 127 10.77 -16.35 -4.24
C MET A 127 10.47 -17.30 -5.41
N SER A 128 10.50 -18.60 -5.15
CA SER A 128 10.18 -19.61 -6.17
C SER A 128 8.75 -19.53 -6.69
N ALA A 129 7.81 -19.00 -5.90
CA ALA A 129 6.41 -18.83 -6.29
C ALA A 129 6.14 -17.55 -7.10
N ILE A 130 7.10 -16.62 -7.24
CA ILE A 130 6.90 -15.32 -7.92
C ILE A 130 6.52 -15.53 -9.39
N GLY A 131 7.14 -16.47 -10.10
CA GLY A 131 6.80 -16.75 -11.49
C GLY A 131 5.33 -17.10 -11.66
N GLN A 132 4.83 -18.04 -10.87
CA GLN A 132 3.41 -18.43 -10.90
C GLN A 132 2.47 -17.29 -10.53
N ALA A 133 2.82 -16.46 -9.56
CA ALA A 133 2.03 -15.31 -9.17
C ALA A 133 1.92 -14.27 -10.31
N LEU A 134 3.02 -13.99 -11.00
CA LEU A 134 3.04 -13.10 -12.16
C LEU A 134 2.27 -13.68 -13.37
N ASP A 135 2.34 -14.98 -13.61
CA ASP A 135 1.54 -15.66 -14.65
C ASP A 135 0.05 -15.60 -14.33
N GLY A 136 -0.33 -15.77 -13.08
CA GLY A 136 -1.71 -15.59 -12.61
C GLY A 136 -2.20 -14.16 -12.85
N TRP A 137 -1.37 -13.16 -12.53
CA TRP A 137 -1.72 -11.75 -12.80
C TRP A 137 -1.78 -11.44 -14.29
N LYS A 138 -0.85 -11.98 -15.09
CA LYS A 138 -0.89 -11.87 -16.55
C LYS A 138 -2.23 -12.36 -17.11
N SER A 139 -2.65 -13.56 -16.71
CA SER A 139 -3.93 -14.14 -17.15
C SER A 139 -5.13 -13.27 -16.75
N THR A 140 -5.09 -12.64 -15.56
CA THR A 140 -6.09 -11.69 -15.11
C THR A 140 -6.13 -10.44 -16.00
N LEU A 141 -4.97 -9.86 -16.31
CA LEU A 141 -4.87 -8.70 -17.18
C LEU A 141 -5.33 -9.02 -18.62
N GLU A 142 -4.98 -10.18 -19.14
CA GLU A 142 -5.44 -10.66 -20.46
C GLU A 142 -6.96 -10.80 -20.51
N TYR A 143 -7.55 -11.40 -19.47
CA TYR A 143 -9.01 -11.52 -19.37
C TYR A 143 -9.69 -10.15 -19.35
N VAL A 144 -9.24 -9.23 -18.50
CA VAL A 144 -9.86 -7.90 -18.37
C VAL A 144 -9.63 -7.06 -19.64
N MET A 145 -8.48 -7.20 -20.30
CA MET A 145 -8.17 -6.59 -21.58
C MET A 145 -9.13 -7.10 -22.67
N SER A 146 -9.50 -8.38 -22.67
CA SER A 146 -10.50 -8.92 -23.60
C SER A 146 -11.90 -8.32 -23.43
N LEU A 147 -12.18 -7.73 -22.26
CA LEU A 147 -13.40 -6.95 -21.98
C LEU A 147 -13.27 -5.46 -22.38
N GLY A 148 -12.19 -5.07 -23.04
CA GLY A 148 -11.91 -3.69 -23.45
C GLY A 148 -11.46 -2.77 -22.32
N LYS A 149 -11.04 -3.30 -21.16
CA LYS A 149 -10.58 -2.53 -20.02
C LYS A 149 -9.07 -2.71 -19.82
N THR A 150 -8.36 -1.59 -19.76
CA THR A 150 -6.90 -1.58 -19.55
C THR A 150 -6.50 -0.46 -18.61
N ASN A 151 -5.28 -0.56 -18.07
CA ASN A 151 -4.65 0.58 -17.39
C ASN A 151 -4.12 1.60 -18.42
N SER A 152 -3.71 2.78 -17.96
CA SER A 152 -3.09 3.76 -18.87
C SER A 152 -1.72 3.29 -19.35
N LYS A 153 -1.43 3.57 -20.62
CA LYS A 153 -0.16 3.17 -21.26
C LYS A 153 1.05 3.66 -20.48
N ARG A 154 0.99 4.86 -19.93
CA ARG A 154 2.08 5.46 -19.14
C ARG A 154 2.36 4.63 -17.88
N GLN A 155 1.33 4.22 -17.14
CA GLN A 155 1.49 3.40 -15.93
C GLN A 155 2.01 2.00 -16.27
N VAL A 156 1.51 1.41 -17.35
CA VAL A 156 1.98 0.09 -17.84
C VAL A 156 3.47 0.13 -18.18
N LEU A 157 3.91 1.13 -18.93
CA LEU A 157 5.33 1.27 -19.30
C LEU A 157 6.22 1.57 -18.09
N ALA A 158 5.73 2.36 -17.13
CA ALA A 158 6.45 2.61 -15.88
C ALA A 158 6.61 1.33 -15.06
N THR A 159 5.57 0.50 -14.96
CA THR A 159 5.64 -0.80 -14.27
C THR A 159 6.54 -1.79 -15.02
N ALA A 160 6.51 -1.81 -16.35
CA ALA A 160 7.44 -2.62 -17.16
C ALA A 160 8.91 -2.22 -16.89
N LYS A 161 9.18 -0.92 -16.77
CA LYS A 161 10.53 -0.42 -16.42
C LYS A 161 10.94 -0.79 -14.99
N GLN A 162 10.01 -0.77 -14.04
CA GLN A 162 10.26 -1.25 -12.66
C GLN A 162 10.65 -2.74 -12.65
N LEU A 163 9.93 -3.56 -13.41
CA LEU A 163 10.22 -4.99 -13.55
C LEU A 163 11.59 -5.25 -14.21
N GLU A 164 11.96 -4.46 -15.21
CA GLU A 164 13.29 -4.48 -15.80
C GLU A 164 14.37 -4.20 -14.74
N THR A 165 14.14 -3.21 -13.87
CA THR A 165 15.06 -2.92 -12.77
C THR A 165 15.12 -4.11 -11.79
N PHE A 166 13.99 -4.72 -11.47
CA PHE A 166 13.96 -5.88 -10.55
C PHE A 166 14.67 -7.11 -11.14
N SER A 167 14.64 -7.28 -12.45
CA SER A 167 15.34 -8.38 -13.13
C SER A 167 16.88 -8.24 -13.10
N GLN A 168 17.39 -7.08 -12.71
CA GLN A 168 18.84 -6.79 -12.67
C GLN A 168 19.47 -7.04 -11.29
N GLY A 169 19.01 -8.03 -10.55
CA GLY A 169 19.62 -8.46 -9.29
C GLY A 169 18.89 -8.02 -8.03
N ALA A 170 17.64 -7.54 -8.12
CA ALA A 170 16.89 -7.09 -6.94
C ALA A 170 16.60 -8.23 -5.96
N PHE A 171 16.25 -9.44 -6.45
CA PHE A 171 15.99 -10.60 -5.62
C PHE A 171 17.27 -11.27 -5.17
N THR A 172 18.31 -11.28 -6.00
CA THR A 172 19.67 -11.69 -5.59
C THR A 172 20.20 -10.82 -4.44
N THR A 173 19.95 -9.51 -4.47
CA THR A 173 20.29 -8.60 -3.36
C THR A 173 19.51 -8.93 -2.09
N VAL A 174 18.22 -9.25 -2.21
CA VAL A 174 17.41 -9.73 -1.07
C VAL A 174 17.98 -11.05 -0.54
N ALA A 175 18.24 -12.03 -1.40
CA ALA A 175 18.78 -13.33 -0.99
C ALA A 175 20.06 -13.17 -0.16
N ARG A 176 20.96 -12.26 -0.53
CA ARG A 176 22.19 -11.97 0.23
C ARG A 176 21.95 -11.36 1.62
N LYS A 177 20.79 -10.75 1.87
CA LYS A 177 20.44 -10.27 3.22
C LYS A 177 20.09 -11.44 4.16
N PHE A 178 19.62 -12.57 3.61
CA PHE A 178 19.28 -13.79 4.36
C PHE A 178 20.39 -14.83 4.36
N ASP A 179 21.26 -14.81 3.34
CA ASP A 179 22.47 -15.61 3.25
C ASP A 179 23.66 -14.75 2.80
N PRO A 180 24.32 -14.02 3.72
CA PRO A 180 25.49 -13.19 3.39
C PRO A 180 26.67 -13.99 2.82
N SER A 181 26.78 -15.28 3.15
CA SER A 181 27.84 -16.18 2.66
C SER A 181 27.65 -16.56 1.19
N GLY A 182 26.39 -16.52 0.69
CA GLY A 182 26.05 -16.92 -0.66
C GLY A 182 26.19 -18.43 -0.91
N ASN A 183 26.16 -19.24 0.14
CA ASN A 183 26.35 -20.69 0.05
C ASN A 183 25.05 -21.46 -0.20
N ASP A 184 23.90 -20.84 0.01
CA ASP A 184 22.59 -21.44 -0.26
C ASP A 184 22.25 -21.35 -1.75
N ALA A 185 22.59 -22.41 -2.47
CA ALA A 185 22.35 -22.51 -3.91
C ALA A 185 20.85 -22.45 -4.24
N SER A 186 19.97 -23.00 -3.39
CA SER A 186 18.53 -23.04 -3.63
C SER A 186 17.92 -21.65 -3.52
N LEU A 187 18.34 -20.84 -2.55
CA LEU A 187 17.93 -19.46 -2.40
C LEU A 187 18.39 -18.59 -3.57
N LEU A 188 19.63 -18.78 -4.04
CA LEU A 188 20.16 -18.06 -5.19
C LEU A 188 19.44 -18.43 -6.49
N GLU A 189 19.09 -19.70 -6.67
CA GLU A 189 18.32 -20.18 -7.82
C GLU A 189 16.90 -19.58 -7.80
N ALA A 190 16.24 -19.60 -6.66
CA ALA A 190 14.91 -18.98 -6.47
C ALA A 190 14.94 -17.47 -6.79
N ALA A 191 15.98 -16.76 -6.35
CA ALA A 191 16.17 -15.34 -6.67
C ALA A 191 16.34 -15.10 -8.17
N LYS A 192 17.18 -15.88 -8.85
CA LYS A 192 17.37 -15.79 -10.31
C LYS A 192 16.10 -16.15 -11.09
N SER A 193 15.33 -17.13 -10.63
CA SER A 193 14.04 -17.49 -11.21
C SER A 193 13.04 -16.33 -11.09
N ALA A 194 12.97 -15.67 -9.93
CA ALA A 194 12.13 -14.48 -9.73
C ALA A 194 12.55 -13.32 -10.64
N GLU A 195 13.85 -13.08 -10.81
CA GLU A 195 14.40 -12.07 -11.72
C GLU A 195 14.06 -12.36 -13.19
N ALA A 196 14.18 -13.62 -13.62
CA ALA A 196 13.79 -14.05 -14.95
C ALA A 196 12.27 -13.90 -15.21
N ALA A 197 11.44 -14.21 -14.22
CA ALA A 197 10.00 -14.01 -14.28
C ALA A 197 9.65 -12.52 -14.42
N CYS A 198 10.32 -11.65 -13.67
CA CYS A 198 10.16 -10.19 -13.80
C CYS A 198 10.55 -9.71 -15.20
N ALA A 199 11.67 -10.18 -15.76
CA ALA A 199 12.09 -9.82 -17.10
C ALA A 199 11.05 -10.22 -18.16
N SER A 200 10.55 -11.46 -18.09
CA SER A 200 9.55 -11.99 -19.01
C SER A 200 8.23 -11.20 -18.92
N PHE A 201 7.73 -10.98 -17.71
CA PHE A 201 6.49 -10.25 -17.50
C PHE A 201 6.62 -8.77 -17.90
N GLY A 202 7.75 -8.12 -17.59
CA GLY A 202 8.04 -6.74 -18.01
C GLY A 202 8.06 -6.59 -19.53
N THR A 203 8.65 -7.56 -20.24
CA THR A 203 8.64 -7.63 -21.70
C THR A 203 7.22 -7.77 -22.25
N TRP A 204 6.42 -8.67 -21.68
CA TRP A 204 5.02 -8.83 -22.08
C TRP A 204 4.19 -7.55 -21.83
N LEU A 205 4.36 -6.88 -20.69
CA LEU A 205 3.70 -5.61 -20.42
C LEU A 205 4.05 -4.55 -21.46
N ARG A 206 5.32 -4.43 -21.83
CA ARG A 206 5.80 -3.43 -22.79
C ARG A 206 5.36 -3.74 -24.22
N ASP A 207 5.51 -4.99 -24.66
CA ASP A 207 5.40 -5.36 -26.07
C ASP A 207 3.99 -5.85 -26.45
N THR A 208 3.22 -6.34 -25.50
CA THR A 208 1.89 -6.91 -25.74
C THR A 208 0.76 -6.10 -25.12
N TYR A 209 0.86 -5.77 -23.83
CA TYR A 209 -0.22 -5.10 -23.10
C TYR A 209 -0.25 -3.58 -23.34
N ALA A 210 0.91 -2.90 -23.31
CA ALA A 210 0.98 -1.45 -23.48
C ALA A 210 0.47 -0.95 -24.84
N PRO A 211 0.67 -1.65 -26.00
CA PRO A 211 0.07 -1.23 -27.27
C PRO A 211 -1.45 -1.17 -27.28
N GLN A 212 -2.10 -1.99 -26.44
CA GLN A 212 -3.56 -2.08 -26.30
C GLN A 212 -4.12 -1.23 -25.16
N SER A 213 -3.22 -0.58 -24.40
CA SER A 213 -3.57 0.24 -23.23
C SER A 213 -4.09 1.62 -23.65
N THR A 214 -4.99 2.19 -22.81
CA THR A 214 -5.49 3.54 -23.06
C THR A 214 -4.36 4.57 -23.03
N PRO A 215 -4.29 5.49 -23.99
CA PRO A 215 -3.29 6.56 -23.99
C PRO A 215 -3.57 7.64 -22.93
N THR A 216 -4.80 7.69 -22.39
CA THR A 216 -5.26 8.71 -21.45
C THR A 216 -5.02 8.24 -20.01
N ASP A 217 -4.40 9.10 -19.19
CA ASP A 217 -4.23 8.83 -17.74
C ASP A 217 -5.50 9.09 -16.93
N GLY A 218 -6.34 10.01 -17.38
CA GLY A 218 -7.60 10.33 -16.71
C GLY A 218 -8.59 9.17 -16.81
N VAL A 219 -9.14 8.79 -15.67
CA VAL A 219 -10.05 7.62 -15.58
C VAL A 219 -11.50 7.96 -15.94
N GLY A 220 -11.86 9.26 -16.03
CA GLY A 220 -13.23 9.73 -16.22
C GLY A 220 -14.06 9.74 -14.94
N GLU A 221 -15.20 10.41 -14.99
CA GLU A 221 -16.00 10.75 -13.80
C GLU A 221 -16.51 9.51 -13.06
N GLU A 222 -17.07 8.53 -13.76
CA GLU A 222 -17.69 7.35 -13.13
C GLU A 222 -16.67 6.48 -12.40
N ARG A 223 -15.52 6.22 -13.01
CA ARG A 223 -14.44 5.48 -12.36
C ARG A 223 -13.84 6.27 -11.21
N TYR A 224 -13.68 7.59 -11.36
CA TYR A 224 -13.19 8.45 -10.30
C TYR A 224 -14.13 8.44 -9.09
N LYS A 225 -15.45 8.50 -9.28
CA LYS A 225 -16.45 8.41 -8.20
C LYS A 225 -16.32 7.11 -7.40
N MET A 226 -16.14 5.98 -8.06
CA MET A 226 -15.95 4.70 -7.36
C MET A 226 -14.70 4.73 -6.45
N TRP A 227 -13.59 5.24 -6.95
CA TRP A 227 -12.35 5.36 -6.19
C TRP A 227 -12.46 6.42 -5.09
N ALA A 228 -13.07 7.57 -5.37
CA ALA A 228 -13.32 8.60 -4.36
C ALA A 228 -14.15 8.05 -3.20
N ARG A 229 -15.24 7.32 -3.49
CA ARG A 229 -16.03 6.62 -2.48
C ARG A 229 -15.20 5.60 -1.70
N HIS A 230 -14.38 4.80 -2.39
CA HIS A 230 -13.50 3.82 -1.76
C HIS A 230 -12.53 4.47 -0.76
N PHE A 231 -11.90 5.59 -1.10
CA PHE A 231 -10.92 6.24 -0.23
C PHE A 231 -11.54 7.07 0.89
N THR A 232 -12.69 7.70 0.64
CA THR A 232 -13.29 8.67 1.58
C THR A 232 -14.44 8.09 2.40
N GLY A 233 -15.08 7.01 1.93
CA GLY A 233 -16.31 6.48 2.51
C GLY A 233 -17.54 7.37 2.25
N ALA A 234 -17.45 8.38 1.38
CA ALA A 234 -18.50 9.36 1.11
C ALA A 234 -18.74 9.56 -0.39
N ASP A 235 -19.98 9.85 -0.76
CA ASP A 235 -20.31 10.29 -2.10
C ASP A 235 -20.04 11.79 -2.22
N LEU A 236 -19.02 12.14 -3.00
CA LEU A 236 -18.56 13.51 -3.16
C LEU A 236 -19.16 14.12 -4.43
N ASP A 237 -19.63 15.38 -4.33
CA ASP A 237 -19.78 16.22 -5.49
C ASP A 237 -18.38 16.63 -5.99
N LEU A 238 -17.95 16.04 -7.09
CA LEU A 238 -16.58 16.20 -7.59
C LEU A 238 -16.27 17.63 -8.02
N ARG A 239 -17.25 18.37 -8.57
CA ARG A 239 -17.07 19.77 -8.98
C ARG A 239 -16.89 20.67 -7.77
N ASN A 240 -17.81 20.59 -6.82
CA ASN A 240 -17.73 21.39 -5.59
C ASN A 240 -16.46 21.02 -4.79
N THR A 241 -16.07 19.76 -4.76
CA THR A 241 -14.82 19.32 -4.11
C THR A 241 -13.59 19.91 -4.79
N TYR A 242 -13.57 19.97 -6.12
CA TYR A 242 -12.48 20.60 -6.87
C TYR A 242 -12.40 22.11 -6.60
N GLU A 243 -13.54 22.81 -6.64
CA GLU A 243 -13.62 24.25 -6.36
C GLU A 243 -13.17 24.57 -4.93
N TRP A 244 -13.61 23.75 -3.95
CA TRP A 244 -13.12 23.84 -2.58
C TRP A 244 -11.60 23.62 -2.49
N GLY A 245 -11.07 22.65 -3.25
CA GLY A 245 -9.64 22.37 -3.28
C GLY A 245 -8.80 23.55 -3.77
N ILE A 246 -9.29 24.29 -4.78
CA ILE A 246 -8.64 25.52 -5.27
C ILE A 246 -8.65 26.60 -4.19
N GLN A 247 -9.81 26.83 -3.55
CA GLN A 247 -9.92 27.81 -2.47
C GLN A 247 -9.01 27.48 -1.28
N GLU A 248 -8.91 26.20 -0.94
CA GLU A 248 -8.04 25.73 0.13
C GLU A 248 -6.55 25.90 -0.22
N LEU A 249 -6.18 25.66 -1.49
CA LEU A 249 -4.82 25.94 -1.99
C LEU A 249 -4.47 27.43 -1.83
N ASP A 250 -5.38 28.32 -2.22
CA ASP A 250 -5.19 29.77 -2.06
C ASP A 250 -5.05 30.15 -0.57
N ARG A 251 -5.91 29.61 0.30
CA ARG A 251 -5.83 29.83 1.76
C ARG A 251 -4.50 29.36 2.35
N ILE A 252 -4.01 28.19 1.91
CA ILE A 252 -2.70 27.67 2.35
C ILE A 252 -1.57 28.58 1.85
N ASN A 253 -1.62 29.00 0.61
CA ASN A 253 -0.64 29.89 0.00
C ASN A 253 -0.54 31.23 0.73
N GLU A 254 -1.67 31.86 1.05
CA GLU A 254 -1.71 33.09 1.87
C GLU A 254 -1.08 32.87 3.25
N ARG A 255 -1.37 31.75 3.91
CA ARG A 255 -0.77 31.42 5.21
C ARG A 255 0.75 31.22 5.11
N MET A 256 1.21 30.56 4.04
CA MET A 256 2.65 30.39 3.77
C MET A 256 3.33 31.73 3.58
N TRP A 257 2.77 32.63 2.79
CA TRP A 257 3.29 33.98 2.59
C TRP A 257 3.32 34.79 3.88
N LYS A 258 2.26 34.70 4.69
CA LYS A 258 2.20 35.38 6.01
C LYS A 258 3.29 34.86 6.96
N ALA A 259 3.57 33.56 6.95
CA ALA A 259 4.66 32.96 7.72
C ALA A 259 6.04 33.37 7.18
N ALA A 260 6.22 33.30 5.86
CA ALA A 260 7.43 33.70 5.16
C ALA A 260 7.80 35.16 5.43
N GLY A 261 6.83 36.06 5.38
CA GLY A 261 7.05 37.49 5.66
C GLY A 261 7.48 37.80 7.09
N LYS A 262 7.18 36.91 8.06
CA LYS A 262 7.70 37.01 9.43
C LYS A 262 9.16 36.59 9.56
N LEU A 263 9.60 35.65 8.71
CA LEU A 263 10.96 35.10 8.74
C LEU A 263 11.92 35.90 7.86
N TYR A 264 11.48 36.17 6.62
CA TYR A 264 12.26 36.86 5.61
C TYR A 264 11.36 37.87 4.85
N PRO A 265 11.14 39.08 5.40
CA PRO A 265 10.25 40.07 4.80
C PRO A 265 10.65 40.55 3.39
N ASP A 266 11.92 40.36 3.04
CA ASP A 266 12.51 40.73 1.74
C ASP A 266 12.46 39.64 0.68
N ALA A 267 12.01 38.43 1.05
CA ALA A 267 11.93 37.32 0.11
C ALA A 267 10.89 37.55 -1.00
N LYS A 268 11.29 37.22 -2.24
CA LYS A 268 10.44 37.45 -3.43
C LYS A 268 9.67 36.19 -3.86
N SER A 269 10.00 35.03 -3.29
CA SER A 269 9.30 33.78 -3.55
C SER A 269 9.37 32.83 -2.35
N LEU A 270 8.39 31.94 -2.23
CA LEU A 270 8.41 30.88 -1.21
C LEU A 270 9.58 29.91 -1.42
N ARG A 271 10.03 29.73 -2.66
CA ARG A 271 11.25 28.96 -2.96
C ARG A 271 12.48 29.61 -2.34
N GLU A 272 12.63 30.92 -2.47
CA GLU A 272 13.72 31.65 -1.84
C GLU A 272 13.72 31.49 -0.31
N VAL A 273 12.52 31.52 0.30
CA VAL A 273 12.37 31.27 1.75
C VAL A 273 12.83 29.88 2.12
N ALA A 274 12.42 28.85 1.36
CA ALA A 274 12.85 27.48 1.56
C ALA A 274 14.36 27.32 1.44
N ASP A 275 14.97 27.88 0.39
CA ASP A 275 16.42 27.84 0.16
C ASP A 275 17.22 28.53 1.29
N ARG A 276 16.66 29.58 1.89
CA ARG A 276 17.27 30.26 3.08
C ARG A 276 17.15 29.40 4.33
N LEU A 277 15.99 28.76 4.56
CA LEU A 277 15.77 27.87 5.69
C LEU A 277 16.68 26.63 5.63
N GLU A 278 16.87 26.05 4.46
CA GLU A 278 17.78 24.91 4.23
C GLU A 278 19.25 25.22 4.58
N ARG A 279 19.63 26.50 4.58
CA ARG A 279 21.00 26.95 4.91
C ARG A 279 21.13 27.53 6.31
N ASP A 280 20.04 27.68 7.04
CA ASP A 280 20.04 28.27 8.38
C ASP A 280 20.25 27.19 9.45
N PRO A 281 21.37 27.23 10.21
CA PRO A 281 21.66 26.24 11.24
C PRO A 281 20.59 26.11 12.33
N ARG A 282 19.71 27.10 12.48
CA ARG A 282 18.60 27.04 13.44
C ARG A 282 17.52 26.02 13.03
N TYR A 283 17.41 25.73 11.75
CA TYR A 283 16.38 24.86 11.16
C TYR A 283 16.94 23.59 10.55
N THR A 284 18.26 23.44 10.48
CA THR A 284 18.95 22.27 9.94
C THR A 284 19.76 21.55 11.01
N VAL A 285 20.03 20.28 10.78
CA VAL A 285 20.93 19.46 11.59
C VAL A 285 21.88 18.69 10.67
N GLU A 286 23.11 18.49 11.14
CA GLU A 286 24.11 17.72 10.41
C GLU A 286 24.32 16.36 11.07
N GLY A 287 24.23 15.30 10.25
CA GLY A 287 24.52 13.93 10.65
C GLY A 287 23.33 13.19 11.31
N GLU A 288 23.37 11.88 11.18
CA GLU A 288 22.30 10.96 11.61
C GLU A 288 22.09 11.00 13.14
N THR A 289 23.15 11.07 13.91
CA THR A 289 23.09 11.06 15.38
C THR A 289 22.33 12.27 15.93
N GLU A 290 22.63 13.47 15.42
CA GLU A 290 21.96 14.69 15.88
C GLU A 290 20.51 14.75 15.36
N LEU A 291 20.25 14.24 14.14
CA LEU A 291 18.90 14.11 13.62
C LEU A 291 18.04 13.19 14.49
N LEU A 292 18.55 11.99 14.83
CA LEU A 292 17.84 11.04 15.69
C LEU A 292 17.56 11.63 17.07
N LYS A 293 18.54 12.31 17.67
CA LYS A 293 18.37 12.99 18.96
C LYS A 293 17.25 14.02 18.88
N ARG A 294 17.28 14.89 17.88
CA ARG A 294 16.28 15.96 17.71
C ARG A 294 14.88 15.42 17.43
N LEU A 295 14.76 14.34 16.63
CA LEU A 295 13.50 13.65 16.41
C LEU A 295 12.96 13.04 17.71
N SER A 296 13.80 12.38 18.51
CA SER A 296 13.41 11.81 19.80
C SER A 296 12.92 12.88 20.77
N GLU A 297 13.66 13.99 20.92
CA GLU A 297 13.23 15.13 21.75
C GLU A 297 11.90 15.75 21.27
N PHE A 298 11.69 15.82 19.94
CA PHE A 298 10.44 16.33 19.39
C PHE A 298 9.26 15.40 19.70
N ILE A 299 9.45 14.09 19.55
CA ILE A 299 8.44 13.07 19.85
C ILE A 299 8.07 13.11 21.34
N GLU A 300 9.06 13.12 22.24
CA GLU A 300 8.83 13.18 23.68
C GLU A 300 8.02 14.43 24.06
N LYS A 301 8.42 15.61 23.59
CA LYS A 301 7.68 16.86 23.83
C LYS A 301 6.26 16.83 23.24
N ALA A 302 6.07 16.21 22.07
CA ALA A 302 4.75 16.07 21.47
C ALA A 302 3.84 15.17 22.32
N VAL A 303 4.34 14.02 22.78
CA VAL A 303 3.61 13.12 23.69
C VAL A 303 3.23 13.83 24.98
N GLU A 304 4.19 14.49 25.67
CA GLU A 304 3.93 15.23 26.91
C GLU A 304 2.89 16.34 26.73
N ARG A 305 2.89 17.01 25.59
CA ARG A 305 1.96 18.10 25.30
C ARG A 305 0.54 17.63 25.00
N LEU A 306 0.39 16.48 24.36
CA LEU A 306 -0.87 15.98 23.86
C LEU A 306 -1.56 15.01 24.83
N ASP A 307 -0.79 14.26 25.63
CA ASP A 307 -1.31 13.28 26.56
C ASP A 307 -2.16 13.92 27.69
N GLY A 308 -3.34 13.38 27.89
CA GLY A 308 -4.31 13.86 28.88
C GLY A 308 -4.98 15.21 28.52
N LYS A 309 -4.76 15.74 27.30
CA LYS A 309 -5.37 17.00 26.82
C LYS A 309 -6.13 16.79 25.53
N GLU A 310 -5.46 16.29 24.50
CA GLU A 310 -6.03 16.05 23.17
C GLU A 310 -6.31 14.55 22.96
N PHE A 311 -5.49 13.69 23.57
CA PHE A 311 -5.55 12.24 23.49
C PHE A 311 -5.28 11.62 24.86
N ASP A 312 -5.90 10.46 25.12
CA ASP A 312 -5.52 9.54 26.20
C ASP A 312 -4.57 8.49 25.63
N ILE A 313 -3.27 8.69 25.81
CA ILE A 313 -2.25 7.80 25.25
C ILE A 313 -1.99 6.65 26.25
N ASP A 314 -2.20 5.42 25.80
CA ASP A 314 -1.91 4.24 26.61
C ASP A 314 -0.44 4.22 27.05
N PRO A 315 -0.12 4.00 28.35
CA PRO A 315 1.25 3.98 28.85
C PRO A 315 2.20 3.04 28.08
N ARG A 316 1.68 1.97 27.48
CA ARG A 316 2.46 1.00 26.71
C ARG A 316 3.03 1.57 25.41
N ILE A 317 2.42 2.62 24.87
CA ILE A 317 2.79 3.23 23.58
C ILE A 317 3.27 4.68 23.72
N LYS A 318 3.41 5.22 24.95
CA LYS A 318 3.92 6.58 25.18
C LYS A 318 5.37 6.76 24.76
N LYS A 319 6.15 5.67 24.76
CA LYS A 319 7.54 5.72 24.34
C LYS A 319 7.65 5.35 22.86
N CYS A 320 7.91 6.34 22.03
CA CYS A 320 8.20 6.17 20.62
C CYS A 320 9.69 6.26 20.36
N GLU A 321 10.21 5.42 19.48
CA GLU A 321 11.61 5.40 19.08
C GLU A 321 11.76 5.98 17.69
N ALA A 322 12.66 6.95 17.51
CA ALA A 322 13.06 7.43 16.20
C ALA A 322 14.14 6.51 15.61
N ARG A 323 13.97 6.07 14.37
CA ARG A 323 14.95 5.26 13.62
C ARG A 323 15.10 5.83 12.22
N LEU A 324 16.30 5.67 11.64
CA LEU A 324 16.62 5.97 10.24
C LEU A 324 16.74 4.68 9.44
#